data_ae16937d1252c3655f2781bea5572d89
#
_entry.id   ae16937d1252c3655f2781bea5572d89
#
_cell.length_a   1.000
_cell.length_b   1.000
_cell.length_c   1.000
_cell.angle_alpha   90.00
_cell.angle_beta   90.00
_cell.angle_gamma   90.00
#
_symmetry.space_group_name_H-M   'P 1'
#
loop_
_entity.id
_entity.type
_entity.pdbx_description
1 polymer ?
#
loop_
_entity_poly.entity_id
_entity_poly.type
_entity_poly.pdbx_seq_one_letter_code
_entity_poly.pdbx_strand_id
1 'polypeptide(L)'
;MYYWFITSCNFWTYSILILQMKNLFNKKVLFIICGGISAYKSLETIRLFKKSGVEIKTILTASAKEFVTPLSITALSQGKVYSELFSVENENEMDHISLSRWADVIVIAPATANTISKLAQGTTND
;
A
#
# COMPACT_ATOMS: atom_id res chain seq x y z
N MET A 1 5.85 3.75 14.20
CA MET A 1 5.49 3.40 12.82
C MET A 1 5.37 1.89 12.74
N TYR A 2 4.20 1.37 12.44
CA TYR A 2 3.95 -0.07 12.38
C TYR A 2 3.98 -0.54 10.94
N TYR A 3 4.86 -1.49 10.63
CA TYR A 3 4.94 -2.15 9.33
C TYR A 3 4.18 -3.47 9.40
N TRP A 4 3.20 -3.64 8.55
CA TRP A 4 2.46 -4.89 8.44
C TRP A 4 2.71 -5.53 7.09
N PHE A 5 3.22 -6.76 7.12
CA PHE A 5 3.45 -7.58 5.94
C PHE A 5 2.34 -8.63 5.82
N ILE A 6 1.56 -8.55 4.77
CA ILE A 6 0.57 -9.57 4.44
C ILE A 6 1.12 -10.38 3.27
N THR A 7 1.70 -11.53 3.58
CA THR A 7 2.31 -12.42 2.57
C THR A 7 1.44 -13.62 2.21
N SER A 8 0.39 -13.89 3.00
CA SER A 8 -0.39 -15.13 2.85
C SER A 8 -1.87 -14.87 2.62
N CYS A 9 -2.43 -15.64 1.69
CA CYS A 9 -3.80 -15.58 1.21
C CYS A 9 -4.78 -16.37 2.10
N ASN A 10 -4.58 -16.42 3.42
CA ASN A 10 -5.41 -17.19 4.34
C ASN A 10 -6.58 -16.39 4.88
N PHE A 11 -7.75 -17.02 4.91
CA PHE A 11 -9.01 -16.50 5.45
C PHE A 11 -8.88 -15.92 6.88
N TRP A 12 -8.02 -16.47 7.69
CA TRP A 12 -7.72 -16.02 9.05
C TRP A 12 -7.08 -14.63 9.11
N THR A 13 -6.25 -14.29 8.14
CA THR A 13 -5.59 -12.98 8.07
C THR A 13 -6.61 -11.85 7.85
N TYR A 14 -7.68 -12.13 7.12
CA TYR A 14 -8.78 -11.20 6.90
C TYR A 14 -9.55 -10.89 8.19
N SER A 15 -9.81 -11.90 9.01
CA SER A 15 -10.53 -11.72 10.28
C SER A 15 -9.75 -10.90 11.28
N ILE A 16 -8.43 -11.10 11.36
CA ILE A 16 -7.54 -10.31 12.23
C ILE A 16 -7.43 -8.86 11.72
N LEU A 17 -7.34 -8.68 10.41
CA LEU A 17 -7.30 -7.35 9.80
C LEU A 17 -8.58 -6.56 10.13
N ILE A 18 -9.75 -7.18 10.01
CA ILE A 18 -11.04 -6.56 10.31
C ILE A 18 -11.16 -6.20 11.80
N LEU A 19 -10.68 -7.04 12.69
CA LEU A 19 -10.67 -6.76 14.14
C LEU A 19 -9.78 -5.57 14.50
N GLN A 20 -8.65 -5.43 13.81
CA GLN A 20 -7.73 -4.30 14.04
C GLN A 20 -8.18 -3.01 13.35
N MET A 21 -9.04 -3.08 12.34
CA MET A 21 -9.58 -1.91 11.64
C MET A 21 -10.38 -0.98 12.55
N LYS A 22 -10.95 -1.47 13.65
CA LYS A 22 -11.62 -0.63 14.66
C LYS A 22 -10.69 0.44 15.26
N ASN A 23 -9.41 0.15 15.36
CA ASN A 23 -8.40 1.08 15.90
C ASN A 23 -7.82 2.02 14.83
N LEU A 24 -8.17 1.81 13.55
CA LEU A 24 -7.68 2.61 12.43
C LEU A 24 -8.63 3.74 12.02
N PHE A 25 -9.75 3.90 12.71
CA PHE A 25 -10.68 4.99 12.44
C PHE A 25 -9.96 6.34 12.48
N ASN A 26 -10.13 7.13 11.43
CA ASN A 26 -9.50 8.46 11.27
C ASN A 26 -7.95 8.45 11.21
N LYS A 27 -7.34 7.30 10.89
CA LYS A 27 -5.90 7.19 10.65
C LYS A 27 -5.57 7.40 9.17
N LYS A 28 -4.34 7.83 8.93
CA LYS A 28 -3.78 8.02 7.59
C LYS A 28 -2.94 6.82 7.22
N VAL A 29 -3.36 6.10 6.20
CA VAL A 29 -2.71 4.87 5.75
C VAL A 29 -2.05 5.08 4.39
N LEU A 30 -0.75 4.83 4.32
CA LEU A 30 -0.03 4.70 3.07
C LEU A 30 -0.05 3.23 2.65
N PHE A 31 -0.74 2.94 1.56
CA PHE A 31 -0.93 1.58 1.05
C PHE A 31 -0.03 1.35 -0.15
N ILE A 32 0.92 0.41 -0.04
CA ILE A 32 1.86 0.08 -1.11
C ILE A 32 1.49 -1.27 -1.70
N ILE A 33 1.26 -1.30 -3.01
CA ILE A 33 0.92 -2.51 -3.75
C ILE A 33 2.13 -2.94 -4.59
N CYS A 34 2.67 -4.11 -4.27
CA CYS A 34 3.74 -4.73 -5.05
C CYS A 34 3.17 -5.71 -6.08
N GLY A 35 4.00 -6.11 -7.05
CA GLY A 35 3.62 -7.07 -8.08
C GLY A 35 3.38 -8.46 -7.52
N GLY A 36 2.27 -9.08 -7.92
CA GLY A 36 1.93 -10.45 -7.54
C GLY A 36 0.47 -10.74 -7.81
N ILE A 37 0.14 -12.02 -7.99
CA ILE A 37 -1.24 -12.43 -8.30
C ILE A 37 -2.23 -11.99 -7.22
N SER A 38 -1.82 -11.91 -5.97
CA SER A 38 -2.67 -11.46 -4.86
C SER A 38 -2.96 -9.96 -4.84
N ALA A 39 -2.37 -9.17 -5.75
CA ALA A 39 -2.63 -7.73 -5.86
C ALA A 39 -4.11 -7.41 -6.09
N TYR A 40 -4.89 -8.29 -6.74
CA TYR A 40 -6.34 -8.10 -6.91
C TYR A 40 -7.09 -8.00 -5.57
N LYS A 41 -6.60 -8.69 -4.52
CA LYS A 41 -7.20 -8.62 -3.18
C LYS A 41 -6.94 -7.30 -2.47
N SER A 42 -5.91 -6.58 -2.87
CA SER A 42 -5.63 -5.25 -2.35
C SER A 42 -6.76 -4.27 -2.64
N LEU A 43 -7.46 -4.45 -3.76
CA LEU A 43 -8.63 -3.65 -4.10
C LEU A 43 -9.75 -3.80 -3.07
N GLU A 44 -10.03 -5.03 -2.64
CA GLU A 44 -11.01 -5.30 -1.59
C GLU A 44 -10.57 -4.72 -0.24
N THR A 45 -9.31 -4.85 0.10
CA THR A 45 -8.72 -4.28 1.32
C THR A 45 -8.86 -2.76 1.35
N ILE A 46 -8.56 -2.08 0.25
CA ILE A 46 -8.74 -0.63 0.11
C ILE A 46 -10.21 -0.24 0.33
N ARG A 47 -11.13 -1.00 -0.28
CA ARG A 47 -12.57 -0.76 -0.11
C ARG A 47 -13.00 -0.87 1.36
N LEU A 48 -12.50 -1.87 2.07
CA LEU A 48 -12.78 -2.07 3.50
C LEU A 48 -12.21 -0.93 4.35
N PHE A 49 -10.99 -0.50 4.09
CA PHE A 49 -10.39 0.64 4.79
C PHE A 49 -11.21 1.93 4.58
N LYS A 50 -11.62 2.20 3.34
CA LYS A 50 -12.46 3.38 3.06
C LYS A 50 -13.79 3.30 3.79
N LYS A 51 -14.43 2.13 3.83
CA LYS A 51 -15.67 1.90 4.57
C LYS A 51 -15.50 2.13 6.08
N SER A 52 -14.30 1.91 6.60
CA SER A 52 -13.95 2.14 8.01
C SER A 52 -13.52 3.58 8.32
N GLY A 53 -13.64 4.51 7.37
CA GLY A 53 -13.30 5.93 7.58
C GLY A 53 -11.79 6.21 7.60
N VAL A 54 -10.98 5.35 7.01
CA VAL A 54 -9.53 5.52 6.89
C VAL A 54 -9.22 6.40 5.68
N GLU A 55 -8.32 7.36 5.85
CA GLU A 55 -7.76 8.12 4.73
C GLU A 55 -6.59 7.35 4.11
N ILE A 56 -6.69 7.05 2.81
CA ILE A 56 -5.71 6.21 2.11
C ILE A 56 -5.04 6.97 0.99
N LYS A 57 -3.72 6.89 0.93
CA LYS A 57 -2.93 7.16 -0.26
C LYS A 57 -2.30 5.87 -0.72
N THR A 58 -2.31 5.63 -2.03
CA THR A 58 -1.83 4.36 -2.59
C THR A 58 -0.62 4.59 -3.47
N ILE A 59 0.40 3.78 -3.27
CA ILE A 59 1.56 3.67 -4.16
C ILE A 59 1.48 2.36 -4.90
N LEU A 60 1.67 2.42 -6.21
CA LEU A 60 1.65 1.26 -7.09
C LEU A 60 3.04 1.07 -7.71
N THR A 61 3.68 -0.06 -7.42
CA THR A 61 4.96 -0.38 -8.05
C THR A 61 4.79 -0.69 -9.53
N ALA A 62 5.88 -0.59 -10.32
CA ALA A 62 5.85 -0.90 -11.75
C ALA A 62 5.31 -2.32 -12.00
N SER A 63 5.79 -3.31 -11.24
CA SER A 63 5.32 -4.70 -11.36
C SER A 63 3.85 -4.88 -10.98
N ALA A 64 3.32 -4.05 -10.09
CA ALA A 64 1.92 -4.16 -9.68
C ALA A 64 0.94 -3.72 -10.77
N LYS A 65 1.39 -2.85 -11.68
CA LYS A 65 0.57 -2.40 -12.82
C LYS A 65 0.18 -3.54 -13.77
N GLU A 66 0.93 -4.63 -13.78
CA GLU A 66 0.61 -5.84 -14.55
C GLU A 66 -0.61 -6.59 -13.99
N PHE A 67 -0.95 -6.38 -12.73
CA PHE A 67 -2.02 -7.10 -12.03
C PHE A 67 -3.23 -6.23 -11.73
N VAL A 68 -3.02 -4.95 -11.45
CA VAL A 68 -4.07 -3.98 -11.12
C VAL A 68 -3.80 -2.65 -11.79
N THR A 69 -4.87 -1.95 -12.19
CA THR A 69 -4.73 -0.65 -12.85
C THR A 69 -4.80 0.50 -11.85
N PRO A 70 -4.09 1.61 -12.09
CA PRO A 70 -4.25 2.83 -11.29
C PRO A 70 -5.69 3.32 -11.26
N LEU A 71 -6.43 3.15 -12.36
CA LEU A 71 -7.83 3.56 -12.47
C LEU A 71 -8.73 2.78 -11.49
N SER A 72 -8.55 1.45 -11.39
CA SER A 72 -9.31 0.62 -10.46
C SER A 72 -9.08 1.04 -9.02
N ILE A 73 -7.83 1.36 -8.67
CA ILE A 73 -7.47 1.80 -7.32
C ILE A 73 -8.05 3.17 -7.04
N THR A 74 -7.94 4.12 -7.96
CA THR A 74 -8.51 5.47 -7.81
C THR A 74 -10.01 5.43 -7.58
N ALA A 75 -10.71 4.59 -8.34
CA ALA A 75 -12.16 4.41 -8.22
C ALA A 75 -12.57 3.92 -6.83
N LEU A 76 -11.79 3.03 -6.22
CA LEU A 76 -12.09 2.45 -4.90
C LEU A 76 -11.59 3.29 -3.74
N SER A 77 -10.39 3.84 -3.84
CA SER A 77 -9.77 4.65 -2.78
C SER A 77 -10.35 6.06 -2.71
N GLN A 78 -10.88 6.56 -3.82
CA GLN A 78 -11.28 7.97 -3.98
C GLN A 78 -10.15 8.93 -3.61
N GLY A 79 -8.91 8.46 -3.71
CA GLY A 79 -7.70 9.17 -3.33
C GLY A 79 -6.67 9.18 -4.45
N LYS A 80 -5.60 9.95 -4.23
CA LYS A 80 -4.51 10.04 -5.19
C LYS A 80 -3.72 8.72 -5.20
N VAL A 81 -3.48 8.20 -6.39
CA VAL A 81 -2.63 7.04 -6.64
C VAL A 81 -1.31 7.51 -7.23
N TYR A 82 -0.23 7.14 -6.59
CA TYR A 82 1.12 7.43 -7.04
C TYR A 82 1.65 6.21 -7.79
N SER A 83 1.96 6.38 -9.05
CA SER A 83 2.51 5.32 -9.88
C SER A 83 3.94 5.67 -10.20
N GLU A 84 4.90 4.95 -9.71
CA GLU A 84 6.35 5.16 -9.80
C GLU A 84 6.92 5.91 -8.60
N LEU A 85 7.54 5.11 -7.74
CA LEU A 85 8.36 5.61 -6.65
C LEU A 85 9.67 6.23 -7.17
N PHE A 86 10.05 5.99 -8.44
CA PHE A 86 11.41 6.19 -8.94
C PHE A 86 11.50 6.72 -10.37
N SER A 87 10.59 7.57 -10.83
CA SER A 87 10.87 8.32 -12.05
C SER A 87 11.86 9.45 -11.75
N VAL A 88 13.00 9.39 -12.45
CA VAL A 88 14.22 10.20 -12.25
C VAL A 88 14.01 11.69 -12.60
N GLU A 89 12.83 12.17 -12.84
CA GLU A 89 12.56 13.56 -13.20
C GLU A 89 12.01 14.38 -12.03
N ASN A 90 12.95 14.95 -11.31
CA ASN A 90 12.97 16.25 -10.59
C ASN A 90 11.88 16.68 -9.60
N GLU A 91 10.77 15.99 -9.41
CA GLU A 91 9.75 16.42 -8.43
C GLU A 91 9.45 15.38 -7.33
N ASN A 92 9.95 14.16 -7.47
CA ASN A 92 9.45 13.02 -6.70
C ASN A 92 10.14 12.77 -5.35
N GLU A 93 11.35 13.25 -5.12
CA GLU A 93 12.02 13.02 -3.81
C GLU A 93 11.29 13.73 -2.66
N MET A 94 10.77 14.92 -2.91
CA MET A 94 9.97 15.64 -1.91
C MET A 94 8.64 14.94 -1.60
N ASP A 95 8.05 14.28 -2.59
CA ASP A 95 6.78 13.58 -2.42
C ASP A 95 6.92 12.33 -1.54
N HIS A 96 8.04 11.60 -1.58
CA HIS A 96 8.24 10.41 -0.75
C HIS A 96 8.41 10.75 0.72
N ILE A 97 9.19 11.77 1.02
CA ILE A 97 9.37 12.25 2.39
C ILE A 97 8.05 12.80 2.93
N SER A 98 7.31 13.53 2.10
CA SER A 98 6.01 14.08 2.50
C SER A 98 4.96 12.97 2.73
N LEU A 99 4.96 11.92 1.90
CA LEU A 99 4.06 10.78 2.05
C LEU A 99 4.36 9.96 3.31
N SER A 100 5.65 9.72 3.58
CA SER A 100 6.05 8.97 4.77
C SER A 100 5.73 9.73 6.07
N ARG A 101 5.87 11.05 6.06
CA ARG A 101 5.50 11.91 7.20
C ARG A 101 3.99 12.08 7.35
N TRP A 102 3.25 12.01 6.24
CA TRP A 102 1.80 12.10 6.25
C TRP A 102 1.14 10.87 6.87
N ALA A 103 1.72 9.69 6.66
CA ALA A 103 1.12 8.42 7.06
C ALA A 103 1.33 8.11 8.55
N ASP A 104 0.27 7.70 9.23
CA ASP A 104 0.35 7.11 10.57
C ASP A 104 0.75 5.64 10.50
N VAL A 105 0.36 4.95 9.41
CA VAL A 105 0.61 3.52 9.18
C VAL A 105 0.97 3.29 7.72
N ILE A 106 1.96 2.45 7.49
CA ILE A 106 2.33 1.97 6.16
C ILE A 106 1.92 0.49 6.05
N VAL A 107 1.13 0.19 5.02
CA VAL A 107 0.69 -1.17 4.71
C VAL A 107 1.25 -1.58 3.36
N ILE A 108 1.95 -2.70 3.30
CA ILE A 108 2.47 -3.27 2.05
C ILE A 108 1.72 -4.58 1.78
N ALA A 109 0.87 -4.59 0.79
CA ALA A 109 0.05 -5.75 0.45
C ALA A 109 -0.33 -5.75 -1.05
N PRO A 110 0.07 -6.76 -1.82
CA PRO A 110 1.00 -7.83 -1.41
C PRO A 110 2.42 -7.31 -1.26
N ALA A 111 3.21 -7.94 -0.39
CA ALA A 111 4.65 -7.75 -0.32
C ALA A 111 5.36 -8.88 -1.06
N THR A 112 6.26 -8.54 -1.96
CA THR A 112 7.11 -9.53 -2.62
C THR A 112 8.34 -9.83 -1.78
N ALA A 113 8.94 -11.02 -1.97
CA ALA A 113 10.19 -11.38 -1.30
C ALA A 113 11.31 -10.35 -1.59
N ASN A 114 11.36 -9.84 -2.80
CA ASN A 114 12.30 -8.79 -3.20
C ASN A 114 12.08 -7.50 -2.38
N THR A 115 10.84 -7.05 -2.24
CA THR A 115 10.50 -5.86 -1.45
C THR A 115 10.88 -6.05 0.03
N ILE A 116 10.58 -7.22 0.59
CA ILE A 116 10.92 -7.55 1.98
C ILE A 116 12.44 -7.55 2.18
N SER A 117 13.17 -8.18 1.25
CA SER A 117 14.64 -8.24 1.30
C SER A 117 15.26 -6.85 1.23
N LYS A 118 14.80 -6.00 0.33
CA LYS A 118 15.27 -4.61 0.20
C LYS A 118 15.02 -3.80 1.46
N LEU A 119 13.85 -3.92 2.05
CA LEU A 119 13.51 -3.26 3.31
C LEU A 119 14.41 -3.74 4.47
N ALA A 120 14.66 -5.05 4.55
CA ALA A 120 15.51 -5.63 5.59
C ALA A 120 16.98 -5.20 5.46
N GLN A 121 17.46 -4.99 4.25
CA GLN A 121 18.83 -4.56 3.96
C GLN A 121 19.01 -3.04 4.00
N GLY A 122 17.92 -2.27 4.07
CA GLY A 122 17.96 -0.82 4.00
C GLY A 122 18.49 -0.30 2.66
N THR A 123 18.45 -1.12 1.61
CA THR A 123 18.89 -0.73 0.28
C THR A 123 17.82 0.08 -0.43
N THR A 124 18.20 1.28 -0.88
CA THR A 124 17.30 2.22 -1.57
C THR A 124 17.39 2.10 -3.09
N ASN A 125 18.11 1.12 -3.60
CA ASN A 125 18.22 0.93 -5.04
C ASN A 125 16.92 0.32 -5.58
N ASP A 126 16.07 1.21 -6.06
CA ASP A 126 14.82 1.07 -6.84
C ASP A 126 13.81 0.00 -6.43
#